data_18173784633cb6606aeeb60fdb8c2b51
#
_entry.id   18173784633cb6606aeeb60fdb8c2b51
#
_cell.length_a   1.000
_cell.length_b   1.000
_cell.length_c   1.000
_cell.angle_alpha   90.00
_cell.angle_beta   90.00
_cell.angle_gamma   90.00
#
_symmetry.space_group_name_H-M   'P 1'
#
loop_
_entity.id
_entity.type
_entity.pdbx_description
1 polymer ?
#
loop_
_entity_poly.entity_id
_entity_poly.type
_entity_poly.pdbx_seq_one_letter_code
_entity_poly.pdbx_strand_id
1 'polypeptide(L)'
;MDSHGGAWVVRLLVDRINRDVLPKGMQIKPFYDRTQLVDTTLKTVLRNMLEGAALVTLVIWLFLRALSGSFAVAMTMPLALLASFVGLYYAGVPANLLSMGAIDFGILLDGAVILVEHAYRHLSEEKVPRERVPFVVAHAAKEVLRPTLFSMSIIAAAMMPIFTLERVEGRIFRPVALTYAFALAGALFFTLTCVPALTTILLQRHQVEEKDPYFLVVLRHYYLKALRVALRFP
;
A
#
# COMPACT_ATOMS: atom_id res chain seq x y z
N MET A 1 2.47 19.33 18.31
CA MET A 1 3.46 20.44 18.18
C MET A 1 3.76 20.62 16.72
N ASP A 2 3.17 21.62 16.10
CA ASP A 2 3.17 21.85 14.65
C ASP A 2 4.56 22.23 14.14
N SER A 3 5.31 21.26 13.67
CA SER A 3 6.63 21.52 13.07
C SER A 3 6.53 22.31 11.74
N HIS A 4 5.41 22.25 11.04
CA HIS A 4 5.18 23.03 9.82
C HIS A 4 4.81 24.48 10.12
N GLY A 5 3.99 24.75 11.11
CA GLY A 5 3.63 26.12 11.50
C GLY A 5 4.84 26.92 11.99
N GLY A 6 5.72 26.28 12.77
CA GLY A 6 6.93 26.94 13.27
C GLY A 6 7.95 27.32 12.20
N ALA A 7 8.22 26.42 11.25
CA ALA A 7 9.20 26.66 10.19
C ALA A 7 8.75 27.77 9.21
N TRP A 8 7.47 27.85 8.91
CA TRP A 8 6.90 28.90 8.07
C TRP A 8 6.99 30.27 8.73
N VAL A 9 6.65 30.35 10.03
CA VAL A 9 6.77 31.59 10.82
C VAL A 9 8.22 32.04 10.87
N VAL A 10 9.18 31.14 11.09
CA VAL A 10 10.61 31.48 11.10
C VAL A 10 11.07 32.00 9.74
N ARG A 11 10.65 31.41 8.64
CA ARG A 11 10.97 31.91 7.28
C ARG A 11 10.43 33.33 7.07
N LEU A 12 9.18 33.59 7.40
CA LEU A 12 8.59 34.93 7.32
C LEU A 12 9.33 35.95 8.17
N LEU A 13 9.75 35.56 9.38
CA LEU A 13 10.53 36.42 10.26
C LEU A 13 11.91 36.69 9.69
N VAL A 14 12.61 35.70 9.16
CA VAL A 14 13.91 35.84 8.51
C VAL A 14 13.81 36.75 7.29
N ASP A 15 12.78 36.58 6.45
CA ASP A 15 12.55 37.42 5.29
C ASP A 15 12.23 38.90 5.67
N ARG A 16 11.50 39.09 6.76
CA ARG A 16 11.21 40.44 7.30
C ARG A 16 12.46 41.08 7.88
N ILE A 17 13.25 40.34 8.66
CA ILE A 17 14.51 40.83 9.23
C ILE A 17 15.51 41.18 8.12
N ASN A 18 15.61 40.33 7.09
CA ASN A 18 16.50 40.62 5.95
C ASN A 18 16.09 41.85 5.17
N ARG A 19 14.80 42.19 5.12
CA ARG A 19 14.30 43.36 4.36
C ARG A 19 14.33 44.66 5.17
N ASP A 20 13.91 44.57 6.44
CA ASP A 20 13.55 45.79 7.20
C ASP A 20 14.55 46.14 8.29
N VAL A 21 15.39 45.19 8.73
CA VAL A 21 16.22 45.36 9.92
C VAL A 21 17.73 45.33 9.62
N LEU A 22 18.15 44.54 8.64
CA LEU A 22 19.57 44.34 8.38
C LEU A 22 20.18 45.43 7.48
N PRO A 23 21.40 45.92 7.82
CA PRO A 23 22.15 46.84 6.96
C PRO A 23 22.43 46.21 5.59
N LYS A 24 22.58 47.09 4.56
CA LYS A 24 22.94 46.66 3.21
C LYS A 24 24.22 45.83 3.22
N GLY A 25 24.16 44.59 2.75
CA GLY A 25 25.30 43.68 2.68
C GLY A 25 25.27 42.51 3.69
N MET A 26 24.34 42.55 4.66
CA MET A 26 24.12 41.43 5.58
C MET A 26 22.84 40.67 5.22
N GLN A 27 22.90 39.33 5.22
CA GLN A 27 21.74 38.47 5.02
C GLN A 27 21.80 37.30 5.96
N ILE A 28 20.67 37.00 6.63
CA ILE A 28 20.48 35.77 7.36
C ILE A 28 20.07 34.71 6.33
N LYS A 29 20.91 33.67 6.13
CA LYS A 29 20.57 32.51 5.32
C LYS A 29 20.33 31.32 6.23
N PRO A 30 19.20 30.60 6.12
CA PRO A 30 19.01 29.38 6.86
C PRO A 30 20.07 28.37 6.46
N PHE A 31 20.88 27.92 7.43
CA PHE A 31 21.94 26.95 7.20
C PHE A 31 21.38 25.54 7.03
N TYR A 32 20.31 25.22 7.74
CA TYR A 32 19.66 23.92 7.70
C TYR A 32 18.13 24.09 7.80
N ASP A 33 17.44 23.64 6.78
CA ASP A 33 15.98 23.68 6.71
C ASP A 33 15.40 22.28 6.62
N ARG A 34 14.84 21.81 7.73
CA ARG A 34 14.20 20.48 7.81
C ARG A 34 12.97 20.36 6.92
N THR A 35 12.35 21.48 6.54
CA THR A 35 11.14 21.47 5.71
C THR A 35 11.44 20.90 4.31
N GLN A 36 12.62 21.19 3.76
CA GLN A 36 13.02 20.63 2.46
C GLN A 36 13.15 19.09 2.52
N LEU A 37 13.67 18.56 3.63
CA LEU A 37 13.77 17.11 3.85
C LEU A 37 12.40 16.46 3.93
N VAL A 38 11.48 17.08 4.69
CA VAL A 38 10.10 16.58 4.82
C VAL A 38 9.39 16.63 3.47
N ASP A 39 9.46 17.74 2.75
CA ASP A 39 8.83 17.90 1.43
C ASP A 39 9.39 16.90 0.40
N THR A 40 10.71 16.71 0.38
CA THR A 40 11.35 15.75 -0.52
C THR A 40 10.92 14.32 -0.19
N THR A 41 10.87 13.97 1.09
CA THR A 41 10.44 12.63 1.51
C THR A 41 8.97 12.39 1.20
N LEU A 42 8.09 13.34 1.48
CA LEU A 42 6.66 13.24 1.14
C LEU A 42 6.46 13.07 -0.37
N LYS A 43 7.15 13.86 -1.18
CA LYS A 43 7.13 13.72 -2.65
C LYS A 43 7.62 12.34 -3.09
N THR A 44 8.70 11.84 -2.49
CA THR A 44 9.26 10.53 -2.80
C THR A 44 8.28 9.42 -2.42
N VAL A 45 7.66 9.48 -1.23
CA VAL A 45 6.66 8.50 -0.79
C VAL A 45 5.45 8.50 -1.71
N LEU A 46 4.90 9.68 -2.03
CA LEU A 46 3.77 9.81 -2.94
C LEU A 46 4.11 9.31 -4.35
N ARG A 47 5.29 9.63 -4.84
CA ARG A 47 5.77 9.15 -6.13
C ARG A 47 5.90 7.63 -6.15
N ASN A 48 6.56 7.04 -5.15
CA ASN A 48 6.71 5.57 -5.05
C ASN A 48 5.35 4.89 -4.93
N MET A 49 4.41 5.48 -4.16
CA MET A 49 3.04 4.98 -4.04
C MET A 49 2.31 5.01 -5.38
N LEU A 50 2.41 6.10 -6.14
CA LEU A 50 1.77 6.22 -7.46
C LEU A 50 2.41 5.28 -8.48
N GLU A 51 3.74 5.20 -8.52
CA GLU A 51 4.47 4.29 -9.41
C GLU A 51 4.14 2.83 -9.06
N GLY A 52 4.11 2.46 -7.77
CA GLY A 52 3.71 1.14 -7.30
C GLY A 52 2.26 0.82 -7.64
N ALA A 53 1.32 1.75 -7.39
CA ALA A 53 -0.08 1.60 -7.75
C ALA A 53 -0.28 1.41 -9.27
N ALA A 54 0.44 2.20 -10.08
CA ALA A 54 0.39 2.09 -11.54
C ALA A 54 0.94 0.73 -12.01
N LEU A 55 2.08 0.29 -11.45
CA LEU A 55 2.68 -1.00 -11.78
C LEU A 55 1.76 -2.17 -11.43
N VAL A 56 1.21 -2.17 -10.20
CA VAL A 56 0.27 -3.21 -9.74
C VAL A 56 -1.00 -3.21 -10.57
N THR A 57 -1.56 -2.03 -10.85
CA THR A 57 -2.74 -1.90 -11.73
C THR A 57 -2.45 -2.46 -13.12
N LEU A 58 -1.28 -2.16 -13.68
CA LEU A 58 -0.85 -2.68 -14.98
C LEU A 58 -0.72 -4.21 -14.96
N VAL A 59 -0.05 -4.76 -13.94
CA VAL A 59 0.15 -6.21 -13.82
C VAL A 59 -1.19 -6.93 -13.66
N ILE A 60 -2.03 -6.50 -12.73
CA ILE A 60 -3.34 -7.12 -12.51
C ILE A 60 -4.21 -6.98 -13.75
N TRP A 61 -4.20 -5.82 -14.42
CA TRP A 61 -4.90 -5.63 -15.68
C TRP A 61 -4.40 -6.56 -16.79
N LEU A 62 -3.09 -6.79 -16.85
CA LEU A 62 -2.50 -7.70 -17.82
C LEU A 62 -2.95 -9.15 -17.61
N PHE A 63 -3.06 -9.58 -16.34
CA PHE A 63 -3.45 -10.94 -15.98
C PHE A 63 -4.96 -11.15 -16.00
N LEU A 64 -5.73 -10.26 -15.37
CA LEU A 64 -7.19 -10.39 -15.24
C LEU A 64 -7.96 -9.70 -16.36
N ARG A 65 -7.30 -8.85 -17.17
CA ARG A 65 -7.91 -7.98 -18.19
C ARG A 65 -9.07 -7.11 -17.67
N ALA A 66 -9.11 -6.88 -16.38
CA ALA A 66 -10.14 -6.12 -15.69
C ALA A 66 -9.55 -4.91 -14.99
N LEU A 67 -9.67 -3.75 -15.60
CA LEU A 67 -9.27 -2.46 -15.01
C LEU A 67 -10.00 -2.18 -13.69
N SER A 68 -11.25 -2.63 -13.58
CA SER A 68 -12.06 -2.42 -12.39
C SER A 68 -11.49 -3.13 -11.14
N GLY A 69 -11.10 -4.40 -11.28
CA GLY A 69 -10.47 -5.14 -10.18
C GLY A 69 -9.11 -4.57 -9.80
N SER A 70 -8.31 -4.20 -10.81
CA SER A 70 -6.98 -3.59 -10.60
C SER A 70 -7.08 -2.27 -9.83
N PHE A 71 -8.07 -1.45 -10.15
CA PHE A 71 -8.30 -0.19 -9.45
C PHE A 71 -8.72 -0.41 -7.98
N ALA A 72 -9.58 -1.42 -7.71
CA ALA A 72 -9.98 -1.74 -6.35
C ALA A 72 -8.77 -2.13 -5.48
N VAL A 73 -7.84 -2.91 -6.02
CA VAL A 73 -6.58 -3.27 -5.35
C VAL A 73 -5.70 -2.04 -5.13
N ALA A 74 -5.47 -1.23 -6.17
CA ALA A 74 -4.60 -0.05 -6.05
C ALA A 74 -5.08 0.95 -4.99
N MET A 75 -6.40 1.04 -4.78
CA MET A 75 -7.00 1.91 -3.75
C MET A 75 -6.67 1.47 -2.31
N THR A 76 -6.28 0.22 -2.08
CA THR A 76 -5.87 -0.21 -0.73
C THR A 76 -4.56 0.43 -0.28
N MET A 77 -3.66 0.80 -1.19
CA MET A 77 -2.39 1.48 -0.84
C MET A 77 -2.60 2.80 -0.09
N PRO A 78 -3.28 3.81 -0.67
CA PRO A 78 -3.49 5.06 0.01
C PRO A 78 -4.33 4.90 1.29
N LEU A 79 -5.28 3.98 1.30
CA LEU A 79 -6.10 3.72 2.48
C LEU A 79 -5.29 3.09 3.62
N ALA A 80 -4.42 2.12 3.33
CA ALA A 80 -3.52 1.52 4.32
C ALA A 80 -2.53 2.55 4.88
N LEU A 81 -2.00 3.43 4.01
CA LEU A 81 -1.12 4.52 4.43
C LEU A 81 -1.84 5.50 5.36
N LEU A 82 -3.07 5.89 5.02
CA LEU A 82 -3.90 6.74 5.87
C LEU A 82 -4.20 6.08 7.23
N ALA A 83 -4.53 4.79 7.23
CA ALA A 83 -4.73 4.04 8.48
C ALA A 83 -3.46 4.03 9.35
N SER A 84 -2.29 3.90 8.71
CA SER A 84 -1.00 3.98 9.41
C SER A 84 -0.80 5.34 10.08
N PHE A 85 -1.06 6.43 9.38
CA PHE A 85 -0.95 7.78 9.97
C PHE A 85 -1.94 8.02 11.10
N VAL A 86 -3.18 7.57 10.94
CA VAL A 86 -4.20 7.64 11.99
C VAL A 86 -3.76 6.82 13.21
N GLY A 87 -3.24 5.61 13.00
CA GLY A 87 -2.73 4.77 14.09
C GLY A 87 -1.56 5.42 14.84
N LEU A 88 -0.59 5.99 14.12
CA LEU A 88 0.54 6.72 14.71
C LEU A 88 0.09 7.95 15.50
N TYR A 89 -0.91 8.68 14.98
CA TYR A 89 -1.48 9.84 15.69
C TYR A 89 -2.07 9.44 17.03
N TYR A 90 -2.89 8.38 17.09
CA TYR A 90 -3.46 7.88 18.34
C TYR A 90 -2.42 7.26 19.27
N ALA A 91 -1.37 6.67 18.74
CA ALA A 91 -0.26 6.14 19.51
C ALA A 91 0.68 7.24 20.07
N GLY A 92 0.50 8.51 19.68
CA GLY A 92 1.36 9.62 20.09
C GLY A 92 2.80 9.50 19.53
N VAL A 93 3.01 8.71 18.48
CA VAL A 93 4.31 8.49 17.86
C VAL A 93 4.46 9.40 16.65
N PRO A 94 5.48 10.27 16.62
CA PRO A 94 5.71 11.13 15.46
C PRO A 94 6.09 10.29 14.23
N ALA A 95 5.46 10.59 13.10
CA ALA A 95 5.85 9.99 11.83
C ALA A 95 7.31 10.36 11.53
N ASN A 96 8.14 9.35 11.33
CA ASN A 96 9.55 9.50 11.00
C ASN A 96 9.74 9.37 9.49
N LEU A 97 10.68 10.15 8.91
CA LEU A 97 11.03 10.08 7.50
C LEU A 97 11.46 8.65 7.09
N LEU A 98 12.19 7.96 7.98
CA LEU A 98 12.60 6.59 7.78
C LEU A 98 11.41 5.64 7.73
N SER A 99 10.42 5.79 8.63
CA SER A 99 9.24 4.94 8.67
C SER A 99 8.37 5.10 7.43
N MET A 100 8.27 6.31 6.89
CA MET A 100 7.52 6.59 5.67
C MET A 100 8.21 6.00 4.42
N GLY A 101 9.56 6.04 4.37
CA GLY A 101 10.32 5.49 3.26
C GLY A 101 10.46 3.96 3.27
N ALA A 102 10.28 3.33 4.43
CA ALA A 102 10.40 1.88 4.60
C ALA A 102 9.11 1.10 4.32
N ILE A 103 7.99 1.77 4.03
CA ILE A 103 6.73 1.08 3.74
C ILE A 103 6.85 0.33 2.41
N ASP A 104 6.76 -1.00 2.49
CA ASP A 104 6.65 -1.85 1.31
C ASP A 104 5.18 -2.03 0.93
N PHE A 105 4.79 -1.37 -0.15
CA PHE A 105 3.43 -1.43 -0.65
C PHE A 105 3.08 -2.80 -1.25
N GLY A 106 4.08 -3.60 -1.69
CA GLY A 106 3.84 -4.94 -2.23
C GLY A 106 3.16 -5.84 -1.20
N ILE A 107 3.74 -5.93 -0.01
CA ILE A 107 3.21 -6.77 1.08
C ILE A 107 1.82 -6.32 1.54
N LEU A 108 1.53 -5.01 1.49
CA LEU A 108 0.23 -4.48 1.88
C LEU A 108 -0.90 -4.86 0.90
N LEU A 109 -0.55 -5.15 -0.35
CA LEU A 109 -1.52 -5.44 -1.41
C LEU A 109 -1.84 -6.92 -1.58
N ASP A 110 -0.99 -7.82 -1.08
CA ASP A 110 -1.10 -9.26 -1.33
C ASP A 110 -2.51 -9.80 -1.05
N GLY A 111 -3.08 -9.45 0.09
CA GLY A 111 -4.44 -9.85 0.45
C GLY A 111 -5.52 -9.34 -0.51
N ALA A 112 -5.38 -8.10 -0.98
CA ALA A 112 -6.33 -7.48 -1.90
C ALA A 112 -6.24 -8.10 -3.31
N VAL A 113 -5.02 -8.39 -3.77
CA VAL A 113 -4.76 -9.06 -5.06
C VAL A 113 -5.40 -10.43 -5.07
N ILE A 114 -5.11 -11.26 -4.05
CA ILE A 114 -5.64 -12.62 -3.94
C ILE A 114 -7.18 -12.60 -3.89
N LEU A 115 -7.78 -11.66 -3.13
CA LEU A 115 -9.23 -11.54 -3.03
C LEU A 115 -9.86 -11.21 -4.38
N VAL A 116 -9.32 -10.22 -5.09
CA VAL A 116 -9.86 -9.79 -6.38
C VAL A 116 -9.69 -10.89 -7.43
N GLU A 117 -8.53 -11.54 -7.48
CA GLU A 117 -8.29 -12.67 -8.37
C GLU A 117 -9.28 -13.80 -8.14
N HIS A 118 -9.46 -14.19 -6.86
CA HIS A 118 -10.36 -15.28 -6.47
C HIS A 118 -11.81 -14.94 -6.79
N ALA A 119 -12.26 -13.73 -6.47
CA ALA A 119 -13.60 -13.26 -6.83
C ALA A 119 -13.82 -13.25 -8.35
N TYR A 120 -12.81 -12.81 -9.09
CA TYR A 120 -12.86 -12.74 -10.55
C TYR A 120 -12.98 -14.12 -11.17
N ARG A 121 -12.21 -15.07 -10.67
CA ARG A 121 -12.22 -16.46 -11.12
C ARG A 121 -13.59 -17.10 -10.92
N HIS A 122 -14.18 -16.98 -9.72
CA HIS A 122 -15.54 -17.52 -9.46
C HIS A 122 -16.61 -16.87 -10.35
N LEU A 123 -16.53 -15.55 -10.57
CA LEU A 123 -17.48 -14.86 -11.43
C LEU A 123 -17.39 -15.27 -12.90
N SER A 124 -16.20 -15.66 -13.35
CA SER A 124 -15.91 -16.06 -14.70
C SER A 124 -16.35 -17.51 -14.96
N GLU A 125 -16.00 -18.44 -14.07
CA GLU A 125 -16.31 -19.86 -14.20
C GLU A 125 -17.83 -20.14 -14.17
N GLU A 126 -18.60 -19.40 -13.37
CA GLU A 126 -20.02 -19.66 -13.15
C GLU A 126 -20.99 -18.86 -14.03
N LYS A 127 -20.50 -17.92 -14.86
CA LYS A 127 -21.33 -16.97 -15.63
C LYS A 127 -22.45 -16.34 -14.79
N VAL A 128 -22.08 -15.84 -13.61
CA VAL A 128 -22.98 -15.41 -12.56
C VAL A 128 -23.87 -14.23 -13.02
N PRO A 129 -25.19 -14.28 -12.82
CA PRO A 129 -26.06 -13.14 -13.07
C PRO A 129 -25.69 -11.96 -12.14
N ARG A 130 -25.87 -10.73 -12.64
CA ARG A 130 -25.47 -9.49 -11.94
C ARG A 130 -25.98 -9.39 -10.50
N GLU A 131 -27.15 -9.92 -10.23
CA GLU A 131 -27.79 -9.91 -8.91
C GLU A 131 -27.03 -10.77 -7.88
N ARG A 132 -26.31 -11.79 -8.33
CA ARG A 132 -25.55 -12.71 -7.46
C ARG A 132 -24.07 -12.32 -7.27
N VAL A 133 -23.59 -11.32 -8.01
CA VAL A 133 -22.20 -10.83 -7.88
C VAL A 133 -21.82 -10.52 -6.43
N PRO A 134 -22.63 -9.82 -5.61
CA PRO A 134 -22.28 -9.54 -4.21
C PRO A 134 -22.05 -10.79 -3.38
N PHE A 135 -22.87 -11.84 -3.61
CA PHE A 135 -22.74 -13.10 -2.87
C PHE A 135 -21.48 -13.86 -3.23
N VAL A 136 -21.12 -13.88 -4.51
CA VAL A 136 -19.89 -14.54 -4.98
C VAL A 136 -18.66 -13.81 -4.45
N VAL A 137 -18.64 -12.49 -4.50
CA VAL A 137 -17.54 -11.68 -3.95
C VAL A 137 -17.42 -11.86 -2.43
N ALA A 138 -18.55 -11.90 -1.70
CA ALA A 138 -18.54 -12.15 -0.27
C ALA A 138 -18.08 -13.58 0.08
N HIS A 139 -18.40 -14.56 -0.75
CA HIS A 139 -17.93 -15.94 -0.58
C HIS A 139 -16.42 -16.04 -0.81
N ALA A 140 -15.91 -15.46 -1.89
CA ALA A 140 -14.49 -15.36 -2.17
C ALA A 140 -13.72 -14.65 -1.04
N ALA A 141 -14.28 -13.56 -0.48
CA ALA A 141 -13.68 -12.88 0.65
C ALA A 141 -13.56 -13.77 1.90
N LYS A 142 -14.55 -14.61 2.18
CA LYS A 142 -14.52 -15.56 3.31
C LYS A 142 -13.45 -16.63 3.13
N GLU A 143 -13.27 -17.14 1.93
CA GLU A 143 -12.27 -18.18 1.63
C GLU A 143 -10.85 -17.64 1.77
N VAL A 144 -10.61 -16.39 1.32
CA VAL A 144 -9.32 -15.74 1.38
C VAL A 144 -9.00 -15.20 2.78
N LEU A 145 -9.99 -14.97 3.63
CA LEU A 145 -9.84 -14.38 4.96
C LEU A 145 -8.81 -15.11 5.83
N ARG A 146 -8.97 -16.44 5.99
CA ARG A 146 -8.08 -17.22 6.87
C ARG A 146 -6.63 -17.23 6.41
N PRO A 147 -6.29 -17.59 5.14
CA PRO A 147 -4.92 -17.53 4.65
C PRO A 147 -4.29 -16.16 4.78
N THR A 148 -5.03 -15.09 4.46
CA THR A 148 -4.54 -13.71 4.55
C THR A 148 -4.27 -13.29 5.99
N LEU A 149 -5.17 -13.62 6.93
CA LEU A 149 -4.93 -13.38 8.36
C LEU A 149 -3.66 -14.07 8.87
N PHE A 150 -3.45 -15.34 8.50
CA PHE A 150 -2.26 -16.08 8.88
C PHE A 150 -1.00 -15.45 8.30
N SER A 151 -0.99 -15.15 7.01
CA SER A 151 0.15 -14.50 6.34
C SER A 151 0.52 -13.18 7.01
N MET A 152 -0.45 -12.29 7.19
CA MET A 152 -0.22 -10.99 7.81
C MET A 152 0.19 -11.10 9.28
N SER A 153 -0.33 -12.09 10.02
CA SER A 153 0.10 -12.36 11.40
C SER A 153 1.56 -12.82 11.48
N ILE A 154 2.01 -13.64 10.52
CA ILE A 154 3.42 -14.07 10.45
C ILE A 154 4.32 -12.86 10.17
N ILE A 155 3.93 -11.99 9.24
CA ILE A 155 4.68 -10.77 8.93
C ILE A 155 4.75 -9.85 10.18
N ALA A 156 3.62 -9.65 10.86
CA ALA A 156 3.57 -8.87 12.08
C ALA A 156 4.45 -9.48 13.19
N ALA A 157 4.43 -10.81 13.34
CA ALA A 157 5.28 -11.53 14.30
C ALA A 157 6.78 -11.39 13.96
N ALA A 158 7.14 -11.39 12.67
CA ALA A 158 8.52 -11.16 12.22
C ALA A 158 9.05 -9.75 12.59
N MET A 159 8.14 -8.77 12.80
CA MET A 159 8.50 -7.43 13.27
C MET A 159 8.67 -7.33 14.80
N MET A 160 8.21 -8.32 15.57
CA MET A 160 8.30 -8.29 17.03
C MET A 160 9.72 -8.08 17.59
N PRO A 161 10.80 -8.68 17.03
CA PRO A 161 12.16 -8.45 17.54
C PRO A 161 12.58 -6.98 17.52
N ILE A 162 12.01 -6.15 16.64
CA ILE A 162 12.32 -4.72 16.57
C ILE A 162 11.93 -4.00 17.86
N PHE A 163 10.88 -4.45 18.55
CA PHE A 163 10.43 -3.84 19.81
C PHE A 163 11.34 -4.14 21.00
N THR A 164 12.22 -5.14 20.89
CA THR A 164 13.22 -5.49 21.91
C THR A 164 14.51 -4.68 21.77
N LEU A 165 14.66 -3.92 20.66
CA LEU A 165 15.80 -3.05 20.46
C LEU A 165 15.79 -1.89 21.49
N GLU A 166 16.95 -1.69 22.09
CA GLU A 166 17.16 -0.64 23.09
C GLU A 166 17.98 0.53 22.55
N ARG A 167 18.14 1.58 23.36
CA ARG A 167 18.99 2.76 23.09
C ARG A 167 18.64 3.46 21.77
N VAL A 168 19.65 3.74 20.94
CA VAL A 168 19.51 4.53 19.70
C VAL A 168 18.74 3.76 18.63
N GLU A 169 19.05 2.47 18.49
CA GLU A 169 18.39 1.61 17.51
C GLU A 169 16.88 1.50 17.78
N GLY A 170 16.50 1.28 19.05
CA GLY A 170 15.09 1.23 19.45
C GLY A 170 14.33 2.54 19.15
N ARG A 171 14.99 3.70 19.36
CA ARG A 171 14.37 5.01 19.06
C ARG A 171 14.14 5.23 17.57
N ILE A 172 14.99 4.66 16.71
CA ILE A 172 14.90 4.81 15.25
C ILE A 172 13.91 3.80 14.67
N PHE A 173 14.02 2.52 15.06
CA PHE A 173 13.28 1.44 14.42
C PHE A 173 11.89 1.18 15.01
N ARG A 174 11.64 1.52 16.28
CA ARG A 174 10.32 1.35 16.90
C ARG A 174 9.21 2.13 16.18
N PRO A 175 9.39 3.40 15.78
CA PRO A 175 8.40 4.09 14.95
C PRO A 175 8.16 3.40 13.60
N VAL A 176 9.22 2.82 12.98
CA VAL A 176 9.11 2.08 11.72
C VAL A 176 8.22 0.85 11.90
N ALA A 177 8.50 0.03 12.93
CA ALA A 177 7.72 -1.17 13.21
C ALA A 177 6.24 -0.84 13.53
N LEU A 178 5.97 0.23 14.27
CA LEU A 178 4.59 0.68 14.55
C LEU A 178 3.89 1.16 13.29
N THR A 179 4.57 1.95 12.45
CA THR A 179 4.02 2.40 11.16
C THR A 179 3.61 1.21 10.30
N TYR A 180 4.49 0.21 10.23
CA TYR A 180 4.25 -1.00 9.46
C TYR A 180 3.11 -1.84 10.04
N ALA A 181 3.06 -2.01 11.36
CA ALA A 181 1.98 -2.74 12.03
C ALA A 181 0.61 -2.08 11.79
N PHE A 182 0.52 -0.75 11.90
CA PHE A 182 -0.72 -0.03 11.59
C PHE A 182 -1.07 -0.07 10.10
N ALA A 183 -0.07 -0.03 9.21
CA ALA A 183 -0.30 -0.17 7.77
C ALA A 183 -0.84 -1.56 7.42
N LEU A 184 -0.27 -2.63 7.99
CA LEU A 184 -0.76 -4.01 7.83
C LEU A 184 -2.19 -4.18 8.36
N ALA A 185 -2.47 -3.67 9.56
CA ALA A 185 -3.81 -3.72 10.14
C ALA A 185 -4.82 -2.96 9.27
N GLY A 186 -4.44 -1.78 8.78
CA GLY A 186 -5.25 -0.99 7.85
C GLY A 186 -5.45 -1.70 6.52
N ALA A 187 -4.39 -2.26 5.93
CA ALA A 187 -4.47 -3.01 4.68
C ALA A 187 -5.42 -4.21 4.82
N LEU A 188 -5.31 -4.97 5.90
CA LEU A 188 -6.21 -6.08 6.20
C LEU A 188 -7.66 -5.61 6.32
N PHE A 189 -7.91 -4.56 7.10
CA PHE A 189 -9.25 -4.00 7.29
C PHE A 189 -9.87 -3.56 5.96
N PHE A 190 -9.13 -2.82 5.13
CA PHE A 190 -9.63 -2.36 3.83
C PHE A 190 -9.74 -3.48 2.81
N THR A 191 -8.87 -4.47 2.84
CA THR A 191 -8.98 -5.68 2.01
C THR A 191 -10.28 -6.43 2.29
N LEU A 192 -10.73 -6.47 3.54
CA LEU A 192 -11.94 -7.20 3.91
C LEU A 192 -13.23 -6.38 3.78
N THR A 193 -13.13 -5.07 3.73
CA THR A 193 -14.30 -4.17 3.69
C THR A 193 -14.40 -3.41 2.37
N CYS A 194 -13.40 -2.63 2.05
CA CYS A 194 -13.40 -1.73 0.90
C CYS A 194 -13.23 -2.48 -0.43
N VAL A 195 -12.30 -3.44 -0.47
CA VAL A 195 -12.01 -4.17 -1.71
C VAL A 195 -13.22 -4.97 -2.21
N PRO A 196 -13.91 -5.80 -1.40
CA PRO A 196 -15.09 -6.53 -1.88
C PRO A 196 -16.23 -5.59 -2.26
N ALA A 197 -16.41 -4.47 -1.55
CA ALA A 197 -17.41 -3.48 -1.90
C ALA A 197 -17.12 -2.82 -3.26
N LEU A 198 -15.89 -2.35 -3.47
CA LEU A 198 -15.45 -1.76 -4.74
C LEU A 198 -15.52 -2.78 -5.88
N THR A 199 -15.04 -4.00 -5.64
CA THR A 199 -15.08 -5.09 -6.62
C THR A 199 -16.53 -5.38 -7.05
N THR A 200 -17.45 -5.46 -6.09
CA THR A 200 -18.88 -5.66 -6.37
C THR A 200 -19.46 -4.53 -7.23
N ILE A 201 -19.24 -3.27 -6.84
CA ILE A 201 -19.77 -2.10 -7.56
C ILE A 201 -19.21 -2.02 -8.99
N LEU A 202 -17.92 -2.28 -9.14
CA LEU A 202 -17.25 -2.15 -10.42
C LEU A 202 -17.56 -3.31 -11.36
N LEU A 203 -17.68 -4.54 -10.84
CA LEU A 203 -17.96 -5.72 -11.64
C LEU A 203 -19.44 -5.86 -12.04
N GLN A 204 -20.37 -5.30 -11.25
CA GLN A 204 -21.78 -5.23 -11.67
C GLN A 204 -21.98 -4.43 -12.96
N ARG A 205 -21.07 -3.50 -13.28
CA ARG A 205 -21.16 -2.65 -14.48
C ARG A 205 -20.57 -3.30 -15.73
N HIS A 206 -19.68 -4.26 -15.61
CA HIS A 206 -19.00 -4.91 -16.75
C HIS A 206 -19.25 -6.41 -16.72
N GLN A 207 -19.63 -6.99 -17.86
CA GLN A 207 -19.65 -8.44 -18.03
C GLN A 207 -18.20 -8.92 -18.05
N VAL A 208 -17.90 -9.89 -17.18
CA VAL A 208 -16.60 -10.54 -17.13
C VAL A 208 -16.53 -11.51 -18.29
N GLU A 209 -15.90 -11.12 -19.40
CA GLU A 209 -15.55 -12.05 -20.47
C GLU A 209 -14.20 -12.67 -20.17
N GLU A 210 -14.20 -13.98 -19.97
CA GLU A 210 -12.98 -14.75 -19.87
C GLU A 210 -12.34 -14.94 -21.27
N LYS A 211 -11.29 -14.21 -21.50
CA LYS A 211 -10.31 -14.59 -22.54
C LYS A 211 -8.95 -14.60 -21.88
N ASP A 212 -8.45 -15.79 -21.57
CA ASP A 212 -7.07 -15.94 -21.12
C ASP A 212 -6.16 -15.16 -22.07
N PRO A 213 -5.34 -14.22 -21.56
CA PRO A 213 -4.38 -13.53 -22.41
C PRO A 213 -3.43 -14.54 -23.04
N TYR A 214 -3.14 -14.37 -24.32
CA TYR A 214 -2.32 -15.30 -25.10
C TYR A 214 -1.00 -15.69 -24.43
N PHE A 215 -0.38 -14.72 -23.73
CA PHE A 215 0.86 -14.97 -23.01
C PHE A 215 0.67 -15.95 -21.82
N LEU A 216 -0.49 -15.93 -21.14
CA LEU A 216 -0.81 -16.88 -20.06
C LEU A 216 -0.96 -18.30 -20.59
N VAL A 217 -1.57 -18.46 -21.75
CA VAL A 217 -1.70 -19.77 -22.41
C VAL A 217 -0.33 -20.34 -22.74
N VAL A 218 0.56 -19.50 -23.29
CA VAL A 218 1.95 -19.88 -23.62
C VAL A 218 2.73 -20.20 -22.34
N LEU A 219 2.65 -19.33 -21.31
CA LEU A 219 3.34 -19.52 -20.03
C LEU A 219 2.89 -20.81 -19.33
N ARG A 220 1.57 -21.07 -19.31
CA ARG A 220 0.99 -22.29 -18.76
C ARG A 220 1.50 -23.54 -19.48
N HIS A 221 1.64 -23.49 -20.81
CA HIS A 221 2.19 -24.60 -21.58
C HIS A 221 3.64 -24.93 -21.17
N TYR A 222 4.50 -23.92 -21.07
CA TYR A 222 5.90 -24.10 -20.64
C TYR A 222 5.99 -24.53 -19.18
N TYR A 223 5.19 -23.93 -18.29
CA TYR A 223 5.13 -24.31 -16.89
C TYR A 223 4.73 -25.78 -16.70
N LEU A 224 3.68 -26.23 -17.37
CA LEU A 224 3.21 -27.63 -17.28
C LEU A 224 4.26 -28.61 -17.85
N LYS A 225 5.06 -28.19 -18.84
CA LYS A 225 6.16 -28.98 -19.36
C LYS A 225 7.30 -29.10 -18.36
N ALA A 226 7.68 -27.98 -17.75
CA ALA A 226 8.71 -27.95 -16.69
C ALA A 226 8.29 -28.75 -15.45
N LEU A 227 7.03 -28.59 -15.02
CA LEU A 227 6.46 -29.32 -13.89
C LEU A 227 6.48 -30.84 -14.11
N ARG A 228 6.11 -31.30 -15.32
CA ARG A 228 6.18 -32.72 -15.67
C ARG A 228 7.61 -33.27 -15.61
N VAL A 229 8.60 -32.47 -16.03
CA VAL A 229 10.02 -32.86 -15.93
C VAL A 229 10.43 -32.94 -14.47
N ALA A 230 10.10 -31.94 -13.65
CA ALA A 230 10.44 -31.91 -12.23
C ALA A 230 9.81 -33.08 -11.43
N LEU A 231 8.55 -33.43 -11.75
CA LEU A 231 7.87 -34.56 -11.11
C LEU A 231 8.40 -35.94 -11.59
N ARG A 232 9.08 -35.98 -12.73
CA ARG A 232 9.63 -37.24 -13.28
C ARG A 232 11.01 -37.56 -12.72
N PHE A 233 11.72 -36.54 -12.20
CA PHE A 233 13.03 -36.67 -11.57
C PHE A 233 12.96 -36.05 -10.15
N PRO A 234 12.43 -36.82 -9.13
CA PRO A 234 12.36 -36.35 -7.75
C PRO A 234 13.75 -36.30 -7.10
#